data_593a260a89ae04995acdf9225b3b5db1
#
_entry.id   593a260a89ae04995acdf9225b3b5db1
#
_cell.length_a   1.000
_cell.length_b   1.000
_cell.length_c   1.000
_cell.angle_alpha   90.00
_cell.angle_beta   90.00
_cell.angle_gamma   90.00
#
_symmetry.space_group_name_H-M   'P 1'
#
loop_
_entity.id
_entity.type
_entity.pdbx_description
1 polymer ?
#
loop_
_entity_poly.entity_id
_entity_poly.type
_entity_poly.pdbx_seq_one_letter_code
_entity_poly.pdbx_strand_id
1 'polypeptide(L)'
;KGLHVDKVFLATAGINIDTGLTYPSMSDLVVKKAMIEAADKVYLVADSTKIGKSSFATLGSLAMLDYIITDSNISQEDCKLFNKYNLKYIISPIKEKSNDF
;
A
#
# COMPACT_ATOMS: atom_id res chain seq x y z
N LYS A 1 -11.66 4.99 -22.16
CA LYS A 1 -11.33 4.36 -22.70
C LYS A 1 -10.44 3.54 -22.14
N GLY A 2 -10.03 2.96 -22.07
CA GLY A 2 -9.16 2.10 -21.54
C GLY A 2 -9.77 1.01 -20.78
N LEU A 3 -8.95 0.33 -20.04
CA LEU A 3 -9.39 -0.79 -19.28
C LEU A 3 -10.05 -0.35 -18.02
N HIS A 4 -10.96 -1.19 -17.56
CA HIS A 4 -11.63 -0.95 -16.29
C HIS A 4 -11.59 -2.26 -15.51
N VAL A 5 -11.15 -2.22 -14.27
CA VAL A 5 -11.12 -3.40 -13.41
C VAL A 5 -11.79 -3.09 -12.08
N ASP A 6 -12.32 -4.10 -11.42
CA ASP A 6 -12.97 -3.88 -10.14
C ASP A 6 -11.98 -3.57 -9.05
N LYS A 7 -10.89 -4.29 -8.96
CA LYS A 7 -9.93 -4.12 -7.91
C LYS A 7 -8.53 -4.20 -8.45
N VAL A 8 -7.63 -3.43 -7.85
CA VAL A 8 -6.23 -3.55 -8.15
C VAL A 8 -5.50 -3.72 -6.84
N PHE A 9 -4.50 -4.58 -6.84
CA PHE A 9 -3.66 -4.82 -5.67
C PHE A 9 -2.27 -4.34 -6.00
N LEU A 10 -1.79 -3.37 -5.23
CA LEU A 10 -0.49 -2.77 -5.47
C LEU A 10 0.50 -3.15 -4.39
N ALA A 11 1.76 -3.28 -4.76
CA ALA A 11 2.86 -3.39 -3.81
C ALA A 11 3.52 -2.03 -3.72
N THR A 12 4.39 -1.81 -2.76
CA THR A 12 5.09 -0.54 -2.61
C THR A 12 6.44 -0.77 -1.95
N ALA A 13 7.35 0.17 -2.09
CA ALA A 13 8.62 0.13 -1.40
C ALA A 13 8.52 0.85 -0.06
N GLY A 14 7.58 1.73 0.12
CA GLY A 14 7.41 2.43 1.39
C GLY A 14 6.06 3.08 1.55
N ILE A 15 5.59 3.11 2.78
CA ILE A 15 4.34 3.75 3.16
C ILE A 15 4.70 4.80 4.19
N ASN A 16 4.52 6.06 3.86
CA ASN A 16 4.83 7.14 4.78
C ASN A 16 3.60 8.00 4.94
N ILE A 17 3.20 8.24 6.20
CA ILE A 17 1.97 8.99 6.47
C ILE A 17 2.05 10.40 5.89
N ASP A 18 3.21 11.01 5.94
CA ASP A 18 3.34 12.37 5.46
C ASP A 18 3.51 12.48 3.95
N THR A 19 4.29 11.62 3.36
CA THR A 19 4.59 11.74 1.94
C THR A 19 3.79 10.80 1.06
N GLY A 20 3.29 9.71 1.62
CA GLY A 20 2.45 8.79 0.86
C GLY A 20 3.15 7.52 0.41
N LEU A 21 2.71 6.98 -0.71
CA LEU A 21 3.26 5.77 -1.27
C LEU A 21 4.48 6.09 -2.10
N THR A 22 5.55 5.32 -1.89
CA THR A 22 6.78 5.58 -2.61
C THR A 22 7.31 4.34 -3.32
N TYR A 23 8.04 4.56 -4.38
CA TYR A 23 8.57 3.53 -5.25
C TYR A 23 10.00 3.85 -5.63
N PRO A 24 10.78 2.86 -6.06
CA PRO A 24 12.20 3.09 -6.35
C PRO A 24 12.46 3.95 -7.57
N SER A 25 11.55 4.03 -8.51
CA SER A 25 11.81 4.77 -9.74
C SER A 25 10.58 5.50 -10.25
N MET A 26 10.83 6.49 -11.09
CA MET A 26 9.73 7.24 -11.71
C MET A 26 8.96 6.39 -12.69
N SER A 27 9.60 5.40 -13.32
CA SER A 27 8.88 4.56 -14.26
C SER A 27 7.84 3.70 -13.55
N ASP A 28 8.08 3.33 -12.28
CA ASP A 28 7.10 2.59 -11.52
C ASP A 28 5.84 3.43 -11.34
N LEU A 29 5.98 4.74 -11.19
CA LEU A 29 4.84 5.60 -10.97
C LEU A 29 3.90 5.64 -12.17
N VAL A 30 4.45 5.64 -13.35
CA VAL A 30 3.64 5.69 -14.57
C VAL A 30 2.72 4.48 -14.63
N VAL A 31 3.27 3.30 -14.38
CA VAL A 31 2.49 2.08 -14.42
C VAL A 31 1.47 2.04 -13.30
N LYS A 32 1.87 2.40 -12.09
CA LYS A 32 0.96 2.33 -10.94
C LYS A 32 -0.19 3.34 -11.08
N LYS A 33 0.09 4.52 -11.61
CA LYS A 33 -0.98 5.49 -11.82
C LYS A 33 -2.00 4.97 -12.80
N ALA A 34 -1.56 4.33 -13.87
CA ALA A 34 -2.47 3.79 -14.85
C ALA A 34 -3.34 2.68 -14.23
N MET A 35 -2.75 1.86 -13.36
CA MET A 35 -3.50 0.80 -12.70
C MET A 35 -4.56 1.37 -11.76
N ILE A 36 -4.21 2.41 -11.01
CA ILE A 36 -5.14 3.03 -10.08
C ILE A 36 -6.30 3.67 -10.84
N GLU A 37 -6.01 4.35 -11.92
CA GLU A 37 -7.06 5.00 -12.71
C GLU A 37 -8.04 4.02 -13.32
N ALA A 38 -7.59 2.81 -13.58
CA ALA A 38 -8.44 1.80 -14.19
C ALA A 38 -9.31 1.05 -13.17
N ALA A 39 -9.06 1.22 -11.89
CA ALA A 39 -9.69 0.38 -10.86
C ALA A 39 -10.77 1.11 -10.08
N ASP A 40 -11.80 0.35 -9.66
CA ASP A 40 -12.81 0.90 -8.79
C ASP A 40 -12.30 0.93 -7.36
N LYS A 41 -11.52 -0.08 -6.95
CA LYS A 41 -10.99 -0.16 -5.60
C LYS A 41 -9.51 -0.42 -5.65
N VAL A 42 -8.76 0.25 -4.79
CA VAL A 42 -7.32 0.14 -4.75
C VAL A 42 -6.89 -0.43 -3.41
N TYR A 43 -6.25 -1.58 -3.43
CA TYR A 43 -5.74 -2.23 -2.24
C TYR A 43 -4.22 -2.21 -2.28
N LEU A 44 -3.60 -1.83 -1.18
CA LEU A 44 -2.16 -1.88 -1.08
C LEU A 44 -1.80 -3.11 -0.25
N VAL A 45 -0.91 -3.95 -0.73
CA VAL A 45 -0.47 -5.13 -0.01
C VAL A 45 1.00 -4.92 0.34
N ALA A 46 1.31 -4.77 1.60
CA ALA A 46 2.68 -4.51 2.02
C ALA A 46 2.91 -5.05 3.41
N ASP A 47 4.04 -5.69 3.62
CA ASP A 47 4.34 -6.16 4.95
C ASP A 47 4.68 -4.97 5.85
N SER A 48 4.64 -5.19 7.15
CA SER A 48 4.78 -4.10 8.12
C SER A 48 6.14 -3.42 8.08
N THR A 49 7.15 -4.05 7.49
CA THR A 49 8.47 -3.44 7.39
C THR A 49 8.48 -2.25 6.44
N LYS A 50 7.46 -2.13 5.59
CA LYS A 50 7.39 -1.02 4.65
C LYS A 50 6.79 0.24 5.28
N ILE A 51 6.15 0.11 6.44
CA ILE A 51 5.50 1.25 7.08
C ILE A 51 6.56 2.14 7.70
N GLY A 52 6.50 3.40 7.41
CA GLY A 52 7.48 4.37 7.90
C GLY A 52 8.67 4.55 6.99
N LYS A 53 8.74 3.80 5.88
CA LYS A 53 9.85 3.92 4.96
C LYS A 53 9.49 4.77 3.76
N SER A 54 10.49 5.35 3.16
CA SER A 54 10.30 6.14 1.94
C SER A 54 11.32 5.71 0.90
N SER A 55 10.94 5.75 -0.35
CA SER A 55 11.84 5.46 -1.44
C SER A 55 11.92 6.68 -2.34
N PHE A 56 12.59 6.56 -3.48
CA PHE A 56 12.91 7.70 -4.31
C PHE A 56 11.73 8.49 -4.86
N ALA A 57 10.75 7.84 -5.38
CA ALA A 57 9.67 8.50 -6.09
C ALA A 57 8.35 8.39 -5.35
N THR A 58 7.63 9.48 -5.21
CA THR A 58 6.36 9.50 -4.50
C THR A 58 5.22 9.41 -5.49
N LEU A 59 4.36 8.42 -5.31
CA LEU A 59 3.19 8.26 -6.17
C LEU A 59 2.09 9.23 -5.75
N GLY A 60 1.82 9.33 -4.50
CA GLY A 60 0.76 10.22 -4.00
C GLY A 60 0.34 9.88 -2.60
N SER A 61 -0.68 10.56 -2.13
CA SER A 61 -1.18 10.42 -0.78
C SER A 61 -1.79 9.05 -0.52
N LEU A 62 -1.74 8.60 0.72
CA LEU A 62 -2.38 7.35 1.10
C LEU A 62 -3.90 7.42 0.99
N ALA A 63 -4.45 8.61 0.86
CA ALA A 63 -5.90 8.77 0.73
C ALA A 63 -6.45 8.13 -0.54
N MET A 64 -5.60 7.84 -1.52
CA MET A 64 -6.08 7.18 -2.73
C MET A 64 -6.32 5.70 -2.53
N LEU A 65 -5.93 5.15 -1.40
CA LEU A 65 -6.09 3.73 -1.15
C LEU A 65 -7.42 3.46 -0.49
N ASP A 66 -8.07 2.38 -0.88
CA ASP A 66 -9.30 1.97 -0.22
C ASP A 66 -8.94 1.10 0.98
N TYR A 67 -7.92 0.26 0.88
CA TYR A 67 -7.49 -0.57 1.99
C TYR A 67 -6.00 -0.83 1.93
N ILE A 68 -5.40 -0.97 3.10
CA ILE A 68 -4.01 -1.40 3.25
C ILE A 68 -4.05 -2.77 3.88
N ILE A 69 -3.45 -3.76 3.25
CA ILE A 69 -3.37 -5.12 3.79
C ILE A 69 -1.95 -5.33 4.26
N THR A 70 -1.77 -5.59 5.53
CA THR A 70 -0.44 -5.77 6.10
C THR A 70 -0.45 -6.96 7.05
N ASP A 71 0.67 -7.25 7.68
CA ASP A 71 0.79 -8.41 8.55
C ASP A 71 0.66 -8.05 10.02
N SER A 72 0.59 -9.06 10.86
CA SER A 72 0.36 -8.88 12.28
C SER A 72 1.54 -8.32 13.06
N ASN A 73 2.67 -8.07 12.41
CA ASN A 73 3.78 -7.42 13.09
C ASN A 73 3.67 -5.89 13.08
N ILE A 74 2.60 -5.36 12.53
CA ILE A 74 2.38 -3.92 12.56
C ILE A 74 2.32 -3.46 14.00
N SER A 75 2.93 -2.33 14.32
CA SER A 75 2.95 -1.82 15.68
C SER A 75 1.63 -1.17 16.06
N GLN A 76 1.38 -1.05 17.36
CA GLN A 76 0.18 -0.38 17.81
C GLN A 76 0.23 1.08 17.45
N GLU A 77 1.42 1.67 17.43
CA GLU A 77 1.56 3.06 17.04
C GLU A 77 1.15 3.28 15.61
N ASP A 78 1.53 2.38 14.71
CA ASP A 78 1.17 2.49 13.32
C ASP A 78 -0.33 2.29 13.13
N CYS A 79 -0.94 1.40 13.89
CA CYS A 79 -2.38 1.22 13.84
C CYS A 79 -3.09 2.49 14.27
N LYS A 80 -2.58 3.16 15.31
CA LYS A 80 -3.19 4.40 15.77
C LYS A 80 -3.05 5.49 14.71
N LEU A 81 -1.93 5.53 14.01
CA LEU A 81 -1.74 6.51 12.96
C LEU A 81 -2.71 6.25 11.82
N PHE A 82 -2.89 5.00 11.43
CA PHE A 82 -3.81 4.68 10.36
C PHE A 82 -5.24 5.12 10.76
N ASN A 83 -5.62 4.88 12.00
CA ASN A 83 -6.94 5.27 12.47
C ASN A 83 -7.08 6.80 12.50
N LYS A 84 -6.03 7.50 12.91
CA LYS A 84 -6.07 8.94 13.00
C LYS A 84 -6.31 9.58 11.64
N TYR A 85 -5.74 9.00 10.60
CA TYR A 85 -5.89 9.54 9.25
C TYR A 85 -6.99 8.84 8.46
N ASN A 86 -7.83 8.08 9.13
CA ASN A 86 -8.96 7.39 8.53
C ASN A 86 -8.56 6.43 7.41
N LEU A 87 -7.42 5.79 7.56
CA LEU A 87 -6.97 4.80 6.60
C LEU A 87 -7.50 3.44 7.02
N LYS A 88 -8.16 2.75 6.13
CA LYS A 88 -8.69 1.43 6.43
C LYS A 88 -7.62 0.39 6.21
N TYR A 89 -7.48 -0.54 7.13
CA TYR A 89 -6.46 -1.57 6.98
C TYR A 89 -6.96 -2.91 7.44
N ILE A 90 -6.36 -3.95 6.90
CA ILE A 90 -6.69 -5.33 7.19
C ILE A 90 -5.40 -6.01 7.61
N ILE A 91 -5.42 -6.69 8.73
CA ILE A 91 -4.24 -7.39 9.22
C ILE A 91 -4.37 -8.86 8.88
N SER A 92 -3.39 -9.37 8.15
CA SER A 92 -3.34 -10.77 7.79
C SER A 92 -2.35 -11.46 8.70
N PRO A 93 -2.67 -12.61 9.27
CA PRO A 93 -1.74 -13.30 10.15
C PRO A 93 -0.52 -13.76 9.39
N ILE A 94 0.63 -13.72 10.04
CA ILE A 94 1.83 -14.22 9.44
C ILE A 94 1.88 -15.71 9.55
N LYS A 95 2.20 -16.40 8.44
CA LYS A 95 2.31 -17.79 8.51
C LYS A 95 3.68 -18.18 8.78
N GLU A 96 3.91 -19.02 9.71
CA GLU A 96 5.13 -19.40 10.10
C GLU A 96 5.89 -20.09 9.13
N LYS A 97 5.51 -20.88 8.44
CA LYS A 97 6.20 -21.58 7.58
C LYS A 97 5.96 -21.31 6.35
N SER A 98 6.26 -20.59 5.76
CA SER A 98 5.94 -20.32 4.52
C SER A 98 6.72 -20.93 3.60
N ASN A 99 7.18 -21.88 3.84
CA ASN A 99 7.95 -22.50 3.00
C ASN A 99 7.23 -23.08 2.01
N ASP A 100 6.15 -22.89 1.91
CA ASP A 100 5.43 -23.48 1.01
C ASP A 100 5.72 -23.14 -0.30
N PHE A 101 6.47 -22.35 -0.62
CA PHE A 101 6.78 -22.26 -1.98
C PHE A 101 8.18 -22.00 -2.10
#